data_b294964a608192c5b477b8db21b13922
#
_entry.id   b294964a608192c5b477b8db21b13922
#
_cell.length_a   1.000
_cell.length_b   1.000
_cell.length_c   1.000
_cell.angle_alpha   90.00
_cell.angle_beta   90.00
_cell.angle_gamma   90.00
#
_symmetry.space_group_name_H-M   'P 1'
#
loop_
_entity.id
_entity.type
_entity.pdbx_description
1 polymer ?
#
loop_
_entity_poly.entity_id
_entity_poly.type
_entity_poly.pdbx_seq_one_letter_code
_entity_poly.pdbx_strand_id
1 'polypeptide(L)'
;MGINSTEVAYGFGQMGSIFNDSANPMKAPTGKVFVAIHFLEETALEAHGGLVAEQDSANGLEFMSTEDASGSAQTAHDIAHGSAATVLSGAGGTVVDNSNTIPAGTIIYGRWTEVHATTAKMIIGYLGD
;
A
#
# COMPACT_ATOMS: atom_id res chain seq x y z
N MET A 1 28.10 4.25 -2.37
CA MET A 1 28.07 2.84 -1.97
C MET A 1 26.81 2.21 -2.53
N GLY A 2 26.94 1.15 -3.29
CA GLY A 2 25.80 0.44 -3.84
C GLY A 2 25.16 -0.48 -2.78
N ILE A 3 23.84 -0.58 -2.84
CA ILE A 3 23.09 -1.57 -2.07
C ILE A 3 22.98 -2.83 -2.94
N ASN A 4 23.48 -3.95 -2.45
CA ASN A 4 23.36 -5.21 -3.17
C ASN A 4 22.03 -5.90 -2.82
N SER A 5 21.64 -6.90 -3.61
CA SER A 5 20.36 -7.59 -3.43
C SER A 5 20.25 -8.30 -2.07
N THR A 6 21.35 -8.73 -1.49
CA THR A 6 21.37 -9.35 -0.15
C THR A 6 21.00 -8.34 0.93
N GLU A 7 21.55 -7.14 0.87
CA GLU A 7 21.23 -6.08 1.82
C GLU A 7 19.75 -5.69 1.72
N VAL A 8 19.20 -5.59 0.53
CA VAL A 8 17.78 -5.30 0.32
C VAL A 8 16.92 -6.40 0.91
N ALA A 9 17.25 -7.67 0.67
CA ALA A 9 16.50 -8.81 1.19
C ALA A 9 16.51 -8.84 2.73
N TYR A 10 17.65 -8.55 3.35
CA TYR A 10 17.75 -8.45 4.80
C TYR A 10 16.91 -7.29 5.35
N GLY A 11 16.87 -6.18 4.65
CA GLY A 11 16.09 -5.01 5.07
C GLY A 11 14.62 -5.34 5.33
N PHE A 12 14.01 -6.13 4.47
CA PHE A 12 12.59 -6.48 4.60
C PHE A 12 12.28 -7.44 5.73
N GLY A 13 13.26 -8.17 6.26
CA GLY A 13 13.04 -9.10 7.36
C GLY A 13 13.28 -8.52 8.74
N GLN A 14 14.03 -7.45 8.85
CA GLN A 14 14.57 -7.00 10.14
C GLN A 14 13.61 -6.19 10.98
N MET A 15 12.68 -5.49 10.37
CA MET A 15 11.67 -4.69 11.07
C MET A 15 10.43 -5.51 11.43
N GLY A 16 10.36 -6.74 10.98
CA GLY A 16 9.23 -7.62 11.19
C GLY A 16 8.25 -7.65 10.03
N SER A 17 7.32 -8.56 10.12
CA SER A 17 6.26 -8.72 9.13
C SER A 17 4.98 -9.16 9.82
N ILE A 18 3.86 -8.94 9.14
CA ILE A 18 2.53 -9.33 9.61
C ILE A 18 1.91 -10.22 8.53
N PHE A 19 1.42 -11.38 8.94
CA PHE A 19 0.65 -12.28 8.10
C PHE A 19 -0.83 -12.13 8.42
N ASN A 20 -1.65 -12.05 7.37
CA ASN A 20 -3.10 -12.00 7.50
C ASN A 20 -3.72 -12.98 6.51
N ASP A 21 -4.61 -13.84 7.00
CA ASP A 21 -5.40 -14.76 6.18
C ASP A 21 -6.91 -14.54 6.38
N SER A 22 -7.28 -13.40 6.95
CA SER A 22 -8.67 -13.06 7.25
C SER A 22 -9.16 -11.90 6.35
N ALA A 23 -10.46 -11.64 6.42
CA ALA A 23 -11.07 -10.49 5.77
C ALA A 23 -10.94 -9.20 6.61
N ASN A 24 -10.29 -9.25 7.76
CA ASN A 24 -10.08 -8.07 8.60
C ASN A 24 -8.98 -7.19 8.02
N PRO A 25 -9.06 -5.87 8.22
CA PRO A 25 -7.98 -4.99 7.81
C PRO A 25 -6.69 -5.30 8.58
N MET A 26 -5.57 -5.24 7.85
CA MET A 26 -4.23 -5.38 8.41
C MET A 26 -3.59 -3.99 8.50
N LYS A 27 -3.29 -3.56 9.71
CA LYS A 27 -2.73 -2.22 9.96
C LYS A 27 -1.29 -2.32 10.44
N ALA A 28 -0.44 -1.43 9.95
CA ALA A 28 0.90 -1.29 10.49
C ALA A 28 0.83 -0.74 11.92
N PRO A 29 1.72 -1.20 12.83
CA PRO A 29 1.81 -0.61 14.16
C PRO A 29 2.12 0.87 14.11
N THR A 30 1.77 1.60 15.17
CA THR A 30 2.07 3.03 15.28
C THR A 30 3.55 3.30 15.08
N GLY A 31 3.86 4.26 14.21
CA GLY A 31 5.24 4.62 13.88
C GLY A 31 5.89 3.72 12.82
N LYS A 32 5.16 2.77 12.28
CA LYS A 32 5.63 1.87 11.23
C LYS A 32 4.74 1.97 10.00
N VAL A 33 5.27 1.51 8.88
CA VAL A 33 4.52 1.36 7.64
C VAL A 33 4.81 0.00 7.03
N PHE A 34 3.97 -0.44 6.12
CA PHE A 34 4.31 -1.55 5.24
C PHE A 34 5.14 -1.00 4.08
N VAL A 35 6.38 -1.45 3.98
CA VAL A 35 7.28 -1.07 2.88
C VAL A 35 7.18 -2.02 1.69
N ALA A 36 6.65 -3.21 1.92
CA ALA A 36 6.33 -4.18 0.88
C ALA A 36 5.12 -4.98 1.31
N ILE A 37 4.26 -5.32 0.36
CA ILE A 37 3.09 -6.16 0.60
C ILE A 37 3.12 -7.29 -0.42
N HIS A 38 3.08 -8.52 0.08
CA HIS A 38 3.09 -9.72 -0.74
C HIS A 38 1.71 -10.36 -0.73
N PHE A 39 1.06 -10.36 -1.87
CA PHE A 39 -0.23 -11.01 -2.07
C PHE A 39 0.00 -12.46 -2.48
N LEU A 40 -0.24 -13.40 -1.57
CA LEU A 40 0.00 -14.82 -1.84
C LEU A 40 -1.12 -15.46 -2.68
N GLU A 41 -2.28 -14.82 -2.72
CA GLU A 41 -3.43 -15.23 -3.50
C GLU A 41 -3.92 -14.09 -4.36
N GLU A 42 -4.65 -14.40 -5.42
CA GLU A 42 -5.35 -13.39 -6.20
C GLU A 42 -6.27 -12.59 -5.27
N THR A 43 -6.11 -11.29 -5.25
CA THR A 43 -6.72 -10.42 -4.23
C THR A 43 -7.37 -9.20 -4.87
N ALA A 44 -8.61 -8.92 -4.49
CA ALA A 44 -9.24 -7.62 -4.71
C ALA A 44 -9.26 -6.87 -3.37
N LEU A 45 -8.94 -5.58 -3.39
CA LEU A 45 -8.95 -4.73 -2.21
C LEU A 45 -10.30 -4.03 -2.07
N GLU A 46 -10.67 -3.68 -0.85
CA GLU A 46 -11.87 -2.86 -0.63
C GLU A 46 -11.73 -1.54 -1.39
N ALA A 47 -12.83 -1.08 -1.97
CA ALA A 47 -12.84 0.16 -2.75
C ALA A 47 -12.52 1.39 -1.89
N HIS A 48 -12.86 1.34 -0.62
CA HIS A 48 -12.64 2.43 0.32
C HIS A 48 -11.80 1.93 1.50
N GLY A 49 -10.63 2.51 1.68
CA GLY A 49 -9.73 2.10 2.75
C GLY A 49 -9.07 0.73 2.56
N GLY A 50 -9.12 0.16 1.36
CA GLY A 50 -8.52 -1.14 1.06
C GLY A 50 -7.00 -1.11 0.97
N LEU A 51 -6.43 0.02 0.61
CA LEU A 51 -4.98 0.26 0.57
C LEU A 51 -4.75 1.71 0.92
N VAL A 52 -4.26 1.95 2.13
CA VAL A 52 -4.08 3.30 2.66
C VAL A 52 -2.60 3.65 2.64
N ALA A 53 -2.23 4.61 1.80
CA ALA A 53 -0.87 5.10 1.71
C ALA A 53 -0.53 5.99 2.90
N GLU A 54 0.75 5.96 3.32
CA GLU A 54 1.27 6.98 4.22
C GLU A 54 1.21 8.32 3.49
N GLN A 55 0.62 9.30 4.13
CA GLN A 55 0.46 10.62 3.53
C GLN A 55 1.66 11.50 3.87
N ASP A 56 2.45 11.83 2.87
CA ASP A 56 3.59 12.74 2.99
C ASP A 56 3.45 13.91 2.03
N SER A 57 2.64 14.89 2.42
CA SER A 57 2.41 16.08 1.61
C SER A 57 3.65 16.97 1.48
N ALA A 58 4.61 16.86 2.40
CA ALA A 58 5.80 17.70 2.38
C ALA A 58 6.75 17.31 1.25
N ASN A 59 6.82 16.02 0.91
CA ASN A 59 7.71 15.52 -0.13
C ASN A 59 7.02 15.29 -1.48
N GLY A 60 5.70 15.44 -1.53
CA GLY A 60 4.93 15.20 -2.75
C GLY A 60 5.05 13.77 -3.26
N LEU A 61 5.35 12.84 -2.38
CA LEU A 61 5.45 11.43 -2.73
C LEU A 61 4.08 10.82 -2.92
N GLU A 62 3.98 9.96 -3.90
CA GLU A 62 2.73 9.28 -4.20
C GLU A 62 2.87 7.79 -4.15
N PHE A 63 1.87 7.18 -3.58
CA PHE A 63 1.79 5.74 -3.48
C PHE A 63 0.43 5.28 -3.99
N MET A 64 0.44 4.14 -4.66
CA MET A 64 -0.79 3.48 -5.08
C MET A 64 -1.70 3.28 -3.86
N SER A 65 -2.97 3.63 -4.00
CA SER A 65 -3.92 3.47 -2.90
C SER A 65 -5.34 3.28 -3.42
N THR A 66 -6.22 2.86 -2.53
CA THR A 66 -7.67 2.92 -2.75
C THR A 66 -8.21 4.24 -2.21
N GLU A 67 -9.48 4.51 -2.45
CA GLU A 67 -10.16 5.65 -1.84
C GLU A 67 -10.32 5.45 -0.32
N ASP A 68 -10.44 6.53 0.41
CA ASP A 68 -10.81 6.47 1.82
C ASP A 68 -12.32 6.18 1.97
N ALA A 69 -12.79 6.07 3.21
CA ALA A 69 -14.19 5.77 3.48
C ALA A 69 -15.16 6.87 2.99
N SER A 70 -14.67 8.07 2.70
CA SER A 70 -15.47 9.16 2.16
C SER A 70 -15.47 9.20 0.62
N GLY A 71 -14.71 8.34 -0.04
CA GLY A 71 -14.57 8.30 -1.49
C GLY A 71 -13.43 9.15 -2.03
N SER A 72 -12.52 9.59 -1.18
CA SER A 72 -11.35 10.38 -1.58
C SER A 72 -10.13 9.49 -1.75
N ALA A 73 -9.32 9.76 -2.76
CA ALA A 73 -8.08 9.03 -2.98
C ALA A 73 -7.08 9.30 -1.84
N GLN A 74 -6.35 8.26 -1.46
CA GLN A 74 -5.41 8.29 -0.34
C GLN A 74 -3.98 8.40 -0.83
N THR A 75 -3.67 9.46 -1.56
CA THR A 75 -2.32 9.66 -2.10
C THR A 75 -1.72 10.98 -1.62
N ALA A 76 -0.40 11.04 -1.56
CA ALA A 76 0.31 12.28 -1.27
C ALA A 76 0.03 13.34 -2.35
N HIS A 77 -0.24 12.92 -3.58
CA HIS A 77 -0.62 13.83 -4.66
C HIS A 77 -1.91 14.60 -4.31
N ASP A 78 -2.92 13.90 -3.83
CA ASP A 78 -4.19 14.55 -3.50
C ASP A 78 -4.04 15.56 -2.38
N ILE A 79 -3.13 15.30 -1.45
CA ILE A 79 -2.81 16.25 -0.39
C ILE A 79 -2.07 17.47 -0.95
N ALA A 80 -1.06 17.25 -1.80
CA ALA A 80 -0.20 18.30 -2.33
C ALA A 80 -0.85 19.13 -3.42
N HIS A 81 -1.70 18.49 -4.25
CA HIS A 81 -2.24 19.12 -5.47
C HIS A 81 -3.76 19.29 -5.44
N GLY A 82 -4.42 18.86 -4.38
CA GLY A 82 -5.88 18.86 -4.27
C GLY A 82 -6.50 17.77 -5.14
N SER A 83 -7.80 17.63 -5.06
CA SER A 83 -8.55 16.56 -5.73
C SER A 83 -8.68 16.72 -7.25
N ALA A 84 -7.89 17.56 -7.88
CA ALA A 84 -7.86 17.70 -9.34
C ALA A 84 -7.09 16.53 -9.96
N ALA A 85 -7.51 15.34 -9.70
CA ALA A 85 -6.79 14.11 -9.94
C ALA A 85 -6.86 13.62 -11.40
N THR A 86 -6.64 14.51 -12.36
CA THR A 86 -6.43 14.07 -13.74
C THR A 86 -4.97 14.01 -14.13
N VAL A 87 -4.08 14.33 -13.19
CA VAL A 87 -2.64 14.27 -13.43
C VAL A 87 -2.16 12.84 -13.21
N LEU A 88 -1.73 12.18 -14.27
CA LEU A 88 -1.24 10.80 -14.21
C LEU A 88 0.27 10.69 -14.34
N SER A 89 0.97 11.81 -14.45
CA SER A 89 2.40 11.81 -14.73
C SER A 89 3.23 11.76 -13.45
N GLY A 90 3.68 10.59 -13.10
CA GLY A 90 4.59 10.38 -11.98
C GLY A 90 3.97 10.67 -10.61
N ALA A 91 2.79 11.22 -10.61
CA ALA A 91 2.07 11.63 -9.43
C ALA A 91 0.60 11.26 -9.64
N GLY A 92 -0.01 10.67 -8.67
CA GLY A 92 -1.37 10.20 -8.78
C GLY A 92 -1.47 8.93 -9.63
N GLY A 93 -2.41 8.90 -10.47
CA GLY A 93 -2.74 7.74 -11.24
C GLY A 93 -4.19 7.35 -10.99
N THR A 94 -4.58 6.19 -11.46
CA THR A 94 -5.91 5.67 -11.21
C THR A 94 -5.97 5.03 -9.83
N VAL A 95 -6.98 5.39 -9.07
CA VAL A 95 -7.24 4.78 -7.77
C VAL A 95 -7.55 3.29 -7.96
N VAL A 96 -6.98 2.45 -7.11
CA VAL A 96 -7.29 1.02 -7.06
C VAL A 96 -8.68 0.85 -6.45
N ASP A 97 -9.48 -0.01 -7.03
CA ASP A 97 -10.80 -0.33 -6.49
C ASP A 97 -11.05 -1.84 -6.45
N ASN A 98 -12.23 -2.23 -6.02
CA ASN A 98 -12.58 -3.64 -5.87
C ASN A 98 -12.79 -4.39 -7.20
N SER A 99 -12.72 -3.70 -8.33
CA SER A 99 -12.71 -4.34 -9.65
C SER A 99 -11.30 -4.69 -10.12
N ASN A 100 -10.29 -4.12 -9.48
CA ASN A 100 -8.90 -4.42 -9.78
C ASN A 100 -8.48 -5.68 -9.05
N THR A 101 -8.03 -6.67 -9.78
CA THR A 101 -7.58 -7.93 -9.20
C THR A 101 -6.06 -8.00 -9.24
N ILE A 102 -5.46 -8.14 -8.08
CA ILE A 102 -4.00 -8.27 -7.93
C ILE A 102 -3.66 -9.77 -8.06
N PRO A 103 -2.83 -10.16 -9.03
CA PRO A 103 -2.48 -11.58 -9.21
C PRO A 103 -1.76 -12.17 -8.01
N ALA A 104 -1.95 -13.48 -7.79
CA ALA A 104 -1.20 -14.23 -6.80
C ALA A 104 0.32 -14.11 -7.02
N GLY A 105 1.07 -13.95 -5.94
CA GLY A 105 2.52 -13.82 -5.99
C GLY A 105 3.02 -12.40 -6.26
N THR A 106 2.13 -11.42 -6.38
CA THR A 106 2.51 -10.02 -6.59
C THR A 106 3.06 -9.42 -5.31
N ILE A 107 4.17 -8.69 -5.43
CA ILE A 107 4.72 -7.86 -4.35
C ILE A 107 4.70 -6.41 -4.81
N ILE A 108 4.14 -5.54 -3.99
CA ILE A 108 4.17 -4.10 -4.22
C ILE A 108 5.08 -3.44 -3.18
N TYR A 109 5.75 -2.38 -3.58
CA TYR A 109 6.71 -1.65 -2.74
C TYR A 109 6.27 -0.20 -2.62
N GLY A 110 6.31 0.33 -1.42
CA GLY A 110 5.89 1.70 -1.14
C GLY A 110 5.83 1.96 0.36
N ARG A 111 4.86 2.75 0.78
CA ARG A 111 4.67 3.10 2.19
C ARG A 111 3.17 3.11 2.48
N TRP A 112 2.67 2.08 3.12
CA TRP A 112 1.25 1.94 3.43
C TRP A 112 1.02 1.73 4.92
N THR A 113 -0.10 2.23 5.40
CA THR A 113 -0.51 2.06 6.80
C THR A 113 -1.56 0.97 6.97
N GLU A 114 -2.29 0.62 5.91
CA GLU A 114 -3.38 -0.37 6.00
C GLU A 114 -3.57 -1.10 4.69
N VAL A 115 -3.92 -2.37 4.79
CA VAL A 115 -4.32 -3.23 3.67
C VAL A 115 -5.59 -3.99 4.08
N HIS A 116 -6.61 -3.94 3.23
CA HIS A 116 -7.89 -4.60 3.52
C HIS A 116 -8.45 -5.24 2.25
N ALA A 117 -8.42 -6.56 2.19
CA ALA A 117 -8.99 -7.34 1.10
C ALA A 117 -10.50 -7.49 1.25
N THR A 118 -11.22 -7.62 0.12
CA THR A 118 -12.68 -7.80 0.11
C THR A 118 -13.12 -9.12 0.73
N THR A 119 -12.25 -10.13 0.71
CA THR A 119 -12.49 -11.45 1.30
C THR A 119 -11.21 -11.92 1.98
N ALA A 120 -11.30 -13.01 2.75
CA ALA A 120 -10.13 -13.60 3.40
C ALA A 120 -9.08 -14.00 2.36
N LYS A 121 -7.88 -13.45 2.46
CA LYS A 121 -6.75 -13.70 1.59
C LYS A 121 -5.46 -13.75 2.37
N MET A 122 -4.53 -14.58 1.91
CA MET A 122 -3.20 -14.65 2.52
C MET A 122 -2.34 -13.50 2.01
N ILE A 123 -1.98 -12.61 2.91
CA ILE A 123 -1.19 -11.41 2.62
C ILE A 123 -0.11 -11.26 3.68
N ILE A 124 1.10 -10.91 3.25
CA ILE A 124 2.19 -10.58 4.17
C ILE A 124 2.56 -9.12 3.96
N GLY A 125 2.55 -8.35 5.05
CA GLY A 125 3.07 -6.98 5.07
C GLY A 125 4.42 -6.93 5.76
N TYR A 126 5.41 -6.35 5.11
CA TYR A 126 6.75 -6.17 5.66
C TYR A 126 6.87 -4.77 6.22
N LEU A 127 7.32 -4.67 7.47
CA LEU A 127 7.36 -3.41 8.22
C LEU A 127 8.65 -2.64 7.99
N GLY A 128 8.53 -1.33 8.01
CA GLY A 128 9.63 -0.38 7.98
C GLY A 128 9.28 0.87 8.78
N ASP A 129 10.25 1.77 8.91
CA ASP A 129 10.05 3.05 9.58
C ASP A 129 9.48 4.11 8.65
#